data_43d683cb203b4470025ad3818f2c5ae0
#
_entry.id   43d683cb203b4470025ad3818f2c5ae0
#
_cell.length_a   1.000
_cell.length_b   1.000
_cell.length_c   1.000
_cell.angle_alpha   90.00
_cell.angle_beta   90.00
_cell.angle_gamma   90.00
#
_symmetry.space_group_name_H-M   'P 1'
#
loop_
_entity.id
_entity.type
_entity.pdbx_description
1 polymer ?
#
loop_
_entity_poly.entity_id
_entity_poly.type
_entity_poly.pdbx_seq_one_letter_code
_entity_poly.pdbx_strand_id
1 'polypeptide(L)'
;MTMSKTVKLAQHLEQLHINNMYKNDFYWTWDKTDEELEAIFTVADALRDLRERNRSTRIFDSGLGISIFRDNSTRTRFSFASACNLLGLTVQDLDEKKSQIAHGETVRETANMVSFMADVIGIRDDMFIGEG
;
A
#
# COMPACT_ATOMS: atom_id res chain seq x y z
N MET A 1 -21.09 -27.22 -8.39
CA MET A 1 -19.72 -26.71 -8.26
C MET A 1 -19.62 -25.74 -7.12
N THR A 2 -18.63 -25.92 -6.26
CA THR A 2 -18.41 -25.03 -5.12
C THR A 2 -17.70 -23.76 -5.59
N MET A 3 -18.22 -22.59 -5.19
CA MET A 3 -17.57 -21.33 -5.49
C MET A 3 -16.22 -21.25 -4.77
N SER A 4 -15.22 -20.67 -5.44
CA SER A 4 -13.93 -20.43 -4.82
C SER A 4 -14.06 -19.41 -3.69
N LYS A 5 -13.11 -19.45 -2.77
CA LYS A 5 -13.02 -18.47 -1.66
C LYS A 5 -12.93 -17.05 -2.22
N THR A 6 -12.15 -16.84 -3.27
CA THR A 6 -12.00 -15.51 -3.88
C THR A 6 -13.34 -14.98 -4.40
N VAL A 7 -14.14 -15.81 -5.06
CA VAL A 7 -15.44 -15.39 -5.57
C VAL A 7 -16.38 -15.01 -4.41
N LYS A 8 -16.39 -15.80 -3.34
CA LYS A 8 -17.20 -15.48 -2.16
C LYS A 8 -16.79 -14.16 -1.52
N LEU A 9 -15.49 -13.91 -1.44
CA LEU A 9 -14.96 -12.64 -0.90
C LEU A 9 -15.32 -11.47 -1.80
N ALA A 10 -15.28 -11.64 -3.12
CA ALA A 10 -15.68 -10.59 -4.05
C ALA A 10 -17.17 -10.26 -3.90
N GLN A 11 -18.02 -11.27 -3.74
CA GLN A 11 -19.46 -11.05 -3.51
C GLN A 11 -19.72 -10.34 -2.20
N HIS A 12 -18.97 -10.69 -1.15
CA HIS A 12 -19.07 -10.00 0.12
C HIS A 12 -18.66 -8.53 -0.01
N LEU A 13 -17.58 -8.27 -0.73
CA LEU A 13 -17.09 -6.91 -0.96
C LEU A 13 -18.15 -6.02 -1.64
N GLU A 14 -18.91 -6.58 -2.59
CA GLU A 14 -19.97 -5.85 -3.30
C GLU A 14 -21.09 -5.39 -2.37
N GLN A 15 -21.26 -6.03 -1.22
CA GLN A 15 -22.31 -5.70 -0.26
C GLN A 15 -21.88 -4.60 0.73
N LEU A 16 -20.61 -4.26 0.76
CA LEU A 16 -20.09 -3.25 1.69
C LEU A 16 -20.28 -1.84 1.13
N HIS A 17 -20.59 -0.91 2.01
CA HIS A 17 -20.70 0.50 1.66
C HIS A 17 -19.32 1.14 1.74
N ILE A 18 -18.72 1.37 0.59
CA ILE A 18 -17.37 1.92 0.47
C ILE A 18 -17.47 3.28 -0.19
N ASN A 19 -17.25 4.32 0.60
CA ASN A 19 -17.23 5.70 0.13
C ASN A 19 -15.82 6.24 0.35
N ASN A 20 -15.38 7.13 -0.51
CA ASN A 20 -14.15 7.90 -0.30
C ASN A 20 -12.86 7.07 -0.16
N MET A 21 -12.82 5.85 -0.73
CA MET A 21 -11.60 5.04 -0.76
C MET A 21 -10.80 5.26 -2.06
N TYR A 22 -11.51 5.41 -3.18
CA TYR A 22 -10.88 5.54 -4.48
C TYR A 22 -10.13 6.86 -4.60
N LYS A 23 -8.84 6.78 -4.90
CA LYS A 23 -7.93 7.92 -5.04
C LYS A 23 -7.80 8.78 -3.78
N ASN A 24 -8.14 8.22 -2.63
CA ASN A 24 -7.94 8.88 -1.35
C ASN A 24 -6.82 8.19 -0.59
N ASP A 25 -6.11 8.97 0.19
CA ASP A 25 -4.98 8.48 0.95
C ASP A 25 -5.45 7.81 2.24
N PHE A 26 -4.65 6.87 2.71
CA PHE A 26 -4.90 6.18 3.96
C PHE A 26 -3.86 6.67 4.99
N TYR A 27 -4.30 7.52 5.91
CA TYR A 27 -3.43 8.05 6.97
C TYR A 27 -3.75 7.42 8.32
N TRP A 28 -5.04 7.32 8.67
CA TRP A 28 -5.46 6.93 10.00
C TRP A 28 -6.56 5.87 9.91
N THR A 29 -6.44 4.84 10.73
CA THR A 29 -7.49 3.81 10.78
C THR A 29 -8.80 4.38 11.32
N TRP A 30 -8.73 5.33 12.23
CA TRP A 30 -9.94 5.92 12.84
C TRP A 30 -10.70 6.87 11.92
N ASP A 31 -10.12 7.26 10.80
CA ASP A 31 -10.83 8.05 9.78
C ASP A 31 -11.68 7.17 8.86
N LYS A 32 -11.55 5.86 8.96
CA LYS A 32 -12.24 4.92 8.10
C LYS A 32 -13.43 4.31 8.85
N THR A 33 -14.51 4.04 8.12
CA THR A 33 -15.64 3.31 8.69
C THR A 33 -15.26 1.83 8.88
N ASP A 34 -16.02 1.14 9.72
CA ASP A 34 -15.81 -0.29 9.91
C ASP A 34 -15.97 -1.06 8.60
N GLU A 35 -16.93 -0.67 7.75
CA GLU A 35 -17.12 -1.30 6.43
C GLU A 35 -15.94 -1.04 5.50
N GLU A 36 -15.37 0.15 5.53
CA GLU A 36 -14.17 0.47 4.73
C GLU A 36 -12.97 -0.36 5.17
N LEU A 37 -12.76 -0.51 6.48
CA LEU A 37 -11.69 -1.37 6.99
C LEU A 37 -11.94 -2.83 6.64
N GLU A 38 -13.18 -3.28 6.75
CA GLU A 38 -13.55 -4.65 6.36
C GLU A 38 -13.29 -4.89 4.87
N ALA A 39 -13.54 -3.89 4.03
CA ALA A 39 -13.26 -3.99 2.61
C ALA A 39 -11.75 -4.19 2.35
N ILE A 40 -10.90 -3.46 3.06
CA ILE A 40 -9.44 -3.61 2.93
C ILE A 40 -9.02 -5.04 3.28
N PHE A 41 -9.49 -5.57 4.40
CA PHE A 41 -9.15 -6.93 4.82
C PHE A 41 -9.74 -7.96 3.86
N THR A 42 -10.94 -7.73 3.33
CA THR A 42 -11.56 -8.64 2.37
C THR A 42 -10.74 -8.73 1.08
N VAL A 43 -10.27 -7.60 0.57
CA VAL A 43 -9.39 -7.58 -0.61
C VAL A 43 -8.08 -8.29 -0.31
N ALA A 44 -7.50 -8.05 0.86
CA ALA A 44 -6.25 -8.72 1.26
C ALA A 44 -6.43 -10.24 1.33
N ASP A 45 -7.54 -10.70 1.87
CA ASP A 45 -7.83 -12.14 1.96
C ASP A 45 -8.05 -12.76 0.58
N ALA A 46 -8.72 -12.04 -0.32
CA ALA A 46 -8.93 -12.50 -1.70
C ALA A 46 -7.60 -12.63 -2.45
N LEU A 47 -6.73 -11.62 -2.31
CA LEU A 47 -5.41 -11.65 -2.93
C LEU A 47 -4.56 -12.78 -2.36
N ARG A 48 -4.63 -13.01 -1.06
CA ARG A 48 -3.93 -14.13 -0.41
C ARG A 48 -4.41 -15.46 -0.96
N ASP A 49 -5.72 -15.65 -1.10
CA ASP A 49 -6.27 -16.89 -1.65
C ASP A 49 -5.78 -17.14 -3.08
N LEU A 50 -5.77 -16.10 -3.91
CA LEU A 50 -5.23 -16.21 -5.26
C LEU A 50 -3.76 -16.61 -5.24
N ARG A 51 -2.98 -15.98 -4.38
CA ARG A 51 -1.54 -16.26 -4.26
C ARG A 51 -1.28 -17.70 -3.81
N GLU A 52 -2.02 -18.19 -2.84
CA GLU A 52 -1.89 -19.56 -2.33
C GLU A 52 -2.25 -20.60 -3.38
N ARG A 53 -3.17 -20.27 -4.29
CA ARG A 53 -3.55 -21.15 -5.39
C ARG A 53 -2.69 -20.94 -6.65
N ASN A 54 -1.59 -20.22 -6.52
CA ASN A 54 -0.66 -19.91 -7.60
C ASN A 54 -1.37 -19.21 -8.77
N ARG A 55 -2.30 -18.33 -8.48
CA ARG A 55 -2.95 -17.47 -9.46
C ARG A 55 -2.33 -16.09 -9.43
N SER A 56 -2.33 -15.43 -10.57
CA SER A 56 -1.78 -14.08 -10.65
C SER A 56 -2.60 -13.09 -9.83
N THR A 57 -1.92 -12.23 -9.09
CA THR A 57 -2.52 -11.10 -8.40
C THR A 57 -2.22 -9.78 -9.11
N ARG A 58 -1.76 -9.86 -10.34
CA ARG A 58 -1.35 -8.70 -11.13
C ARG A 58 -2.58 -7.97 -11.66
N ILE A 59 -3.17 -7.13 -10.79
CA ILE A 59 -4.34 -6.33 -11.15
C ILE A 59 -3.97 -5.04 -11.90
N PHE A 60 -2.70 -4.66 -11.86
CA PHE A 60 -2.18 -3.51 -12.62
C PHE A 60 -1.16 -4.00 -13.65
N ASP A 61 -1.19 -3.41 -14.84
CA ASP A 61 -0.21 -3.74 -15.88
C ASP A 61 1.15 -3.16 -15.57
N SER A 62 1.16 -1.97 -15.00
CA SER A 62 2.39 -1.24 -14.71
C SER A 62 2.11 -0.19 -13.64
N GLY A 63 3.14 0.42 -13.17
CA GLY A 63 3.05 1.49 -12.21
C GLY A 63 4.26 1.50 -11.30
N LEU A 64 4.34 2.50 -10.44
CA LEU A 64 5.45 2.72 -9.55
C LEU A 64 4.97 2.87 -8.11
N GLY A 65 5.49 2.01 -7.24
CA GLY A 65 5.36 2.15 -5.79
C GLY A 65 6.66 2.69 -5.22
N ILE A 66 6.56 3.63 -4.30
CA ILE A 66 7.74 4.21 -3.65
C ILE A 66 7.63 3.98 -2.15
N SER A 67 8.69 3.46 -1.55
CA SER A 67 8.79 3.33 -0.10
C SER A 67 9.69 4.42 0.47
N ILE A 68 9.20 5.09 1.51
CA ILE A 68 9.96 6.10 2.25
C ILE A 68 9.95 5.66 3.71
N PHE A 69 10.92 4.82 4.07
CA PHE A 69 11.00 4.25 5.41
C PHE A 69 12.26 4.78 6.10
N ARG A 70 12.08 5.51 7.19
CA ARG A 70 13.20 6.15 7.90
C ARG A 70 13.94 5.20 8.82
N ASP A 71 13.37 4.07 9.13
CA ASP A 71 14.04 3.05 9.92
C ASP A 71 14.72 2.02 9.03
N ASN A 72 15.51 1.15 9.65
CA ASN A 72 16.17 0.06 8.95
C ASN A 72 15.33 -1.23 8.94
N SER A 73 14.03 -1.09 8.91
CA SER A 73 13.13 -2.25 8.94
C SER A 73 13.17 -3.01 7.62
N THR A 74 13.98 -4.02 7.56
CA THR A 74 14.09 -4.91 6.40
C THR A 74 12.76 -5.58 6.10
N ARG A 75 12.07 -6.03 7.13
CA ARG A 75 10.79 -6.73 6.98
C ARG A 75 9.76 -5.83 6.31
N THR A 76 9.63 -4.59 6.74
CA THR A 76 8.67 -3.65 6.17
C THR A 76 8.98 -3.32 4.72
N ARG A 77 10.26 -3.08 4.41
CA ARG A 77 10.70 -2.80 3.04
C ARG A 77 10.40 -3.96 2.11
N PHE A 78 10.73 -5.17 2.53
CA PHE A 78 10.52 -6.35 1.70
C PHE A 78 9.06 -6.70 1.55
N SER A 79 8.25 -6.55 2.57
CA SER A 79 6.81 -6.83 2.44
C SER A 79 6.12 -5.81 1.53
N PHE A 80 6.49 -4.54 1.62
CA PHE A 80 5.99 -3.51 0.70
C PHE A 80 6.39 -3.81 -0.73
N ALA A 81 7.68 -4.10 -0.95
CA ALA A 81 8.20 -4.39 -2.29
C ALA A 81 7.53 -5.64 -2.88
N SER A 82 7.38 -6.68 -2.08
CA SER A 82 6.73 -7.92 -2.53
C SER A 82 5.27 -7.66 -2.91
N ALA A 83 4.54 -6.91 -2.07
CA ALA A 83 3.14 -6.60 -2.35
C ALA A 83 2.99 -5.82 -3.66
N CYS A 84 3.81 -4.80 -3.86
CA CYS A 84 3.77 -4.01 -5.09
C CYS A 84 4.04 -4.88 -6.31
N ASN A 85 5.08 -5.71 -6.26
CA ASN A 85 5.43 -6.59 -7.38
C ASN A 85 4.33 -7.59 -7.68
N LEU A 86 3.71 -8.16 -6.66
CA LEU A 86 2.60 -9.10 -6.84
C LEU A 86 1.38 -8.43 -7.50
N LEU A 87 1.19 -7.14 -7.26
CA LEU A 87 0.07 -6.38 -7.85
C LEU A 87 0.37 -5.87 -9.27
N GLY A 88 1.61 -5.94 -9.71
CA GLY A 88 2.02 -5.49 -11.05
C GLY A 88 2.78 -4.17 -11.06
N LEU A 89 3.17 -3.66 -9.90
CA LEU A 89 3.91 -2.40 -9.79
C LEU A 89 5.41 -2.66 -9.63
N THR A 90 6.23 -1.78 -10.17
CA THR A 90 7.65 -1.74 -9.83
C THR A 90 7.84 -0.95 -8.54
N VAL A 91 8.97 -1.16 -7.87
CA VAL A 91 9.23 -0.53 -6.58
C VAL A 91 10.54 0.23 -6.62
N GLN A 92 10.50 1.42 -6.05
CA GLN A 92 11.68 2.21 -5.80
C GLN A 92 11.71 2.57 -4.32
N ASP A 93 12.79 2.20 -3.65
CA ASP A 93 12.98 2.59 -2.24
C ASP A 93 13.74 3.91 -2.22
N LEU A 94 13.23 4.88 -1.48
CA LEU A 94 13.88 6.17 -1.35
C LEU A 94 14.81 6.13 -0.14
N ASP A 95 16.09 6.13 -0.42
CA ASP A 95 17.11 6.21 0.63
C ASP A 95 17.29 7.66 1.04
N GLU A 96 16.89 7.96 2.25
CA GLU A 96 16.96 9.30 2.83
C GLU A 96 18.36 9.89 2.80
N LYS A 97 19.39 9.05 3.01
CA LYS A 97 20.77 9.47 3.05
C LYS A 97 21.30 9.88 1.68
N LYS A 98 20.71 9.34 0.61
CA LYS A 98 21.11 9.59 -0.77
C LYS A 98 20.13 10.45 -1.54
N SER A 99 19.05 10.89 -0.87
CA SER A 99 17.99 11.68 -1.49
C SER A 99 18.19 13.16 -1.20
N GLN A 100 17.33 13.99 -1.78
CA GLN A 100 17.32 15.43 -1.53
C GLN A 100 17.02 15.78 -0.07
N ILE A 101 16.44 14.86 0.70
CA ILE A 101 16.21 15.05 2.13
C ILE A 101 17.56 15.28 2.85
N ALA A 102 18.59 14.55 2.45
CA ALA A 102 19.93 14.71 3.02
C ALA A 102 20.55 16.07 2.66
N HIS A 103 20.03 16.73 1.64
CA HIS A 103 20.49 18.05 1.20
C HIS A 103 19.58 19.20 1.66
N GLY A 104 18.77 18.95 2.70
CA GLY A 104 17.93 19.97 3.30
C GLY A 104 16.47 19.96 2.86
N GLU A 105 16.10 19.08 1.94
CA GLU A 105 14.72 18.92 1.54
C GLU A 105 13.93 18.24 2.65
N THR A 106 12.70 18.72 2.91
CA THR A 106 11.84 18.09 3.91
C THR A 106 11.17 16.86 3.36
N VAL A 107 10.73 15.96 4.26
CA VAL A 107 9.94 14.78 3.88
C VAL A 107 8.69 15.19 3.12
N ARG A 108 8.05 16.29 3.55
CA ARG A 108 6.85 16.81 2.89
C ARG A 108 7.13 17.24 1.45
N GLU A 109 8.23 17.95 1.25
CA GLU A 109 8.62 18.39 -0.10
C GLU A 109 8.93 17.21 -1.00
N THR A 110 9.65 16.23 -0.48
CA THR A 110 9.96 15.01 -1.22
C THR A 110 8.69 14.24 -1.57
N ALA A 111 7.79 14.07 -0.60
CA ALA A 111 6.52 13.35 -0.84
C ALA A 111 5.69 14.06 -1.90
N ASN A 112 5.61 15.39 -1.85
CA ASN A 112 4.88 16.16 -2.86
C ASN A 112 5.48 15.97 -4.25
N MET A 113 6.80 16.01 -4.35
CA MET A 113 7.49 15.84 -5.63
C MET A 113 7.27 14.45 -6.22
N VAL A 114 7.48 13.40 -5.42
CA VAL A 114 7.37 12.03 -5.93
C VAL A 114 5.92 11.62 -6.17
N SER A 115 4.96 12.29 -5.55
CA SER A 115 3.54 11.96 -5.74
C SER A 115 3.07 12.17 -7.17
N PHE A 116 3.75 13.02 -7.93
CA PHE A 116 3.46 13.21 -9.35
C PHE A 116 3.91 12.04 -10.20
N MET A 117 4.81 11.21 -9.70
CA MET A 117 5.42 10.12 -10.47
C MET A 117 5.00 8.75 -10.00
N ALA A 118 4.54 8.64 -8.76
CA ALA A 118 4.21 7.36 -8.14
C ALA A 118 2.71 7.09 -8.16
N ASP A 119 2.36 5.82 -8.26
CA ASP A 119 0.96 5.38 -8.13
C ASP A 119 0.60 5.11 -6.67
N VAL A 120 1.58 4.70 -5.87
CA VAL A 120 1.40 4.50 -4.44
C VAL A 120 2.69 4.84 -3.71
N ILE A 121 2.55 5.47 -2.55
CA ILE A 121 3.68 5.78 -1.68
C ILE A 121 3.39 5.20 -0.30
N GLY A 122 4.33 4.40 0.20
CA GLY A 122 4.28 3.91 1.57
C GLY A 122 5.30 4.68 2.42
N ILE A 123 4.83 5.25 3.51
CA ILE A 123 5.69 6.03 4.41
C ILE A 123 5.63 5.40 5.79
N ARG A 124 6.80 5.17 6.38
CA ARG A 124 6.91 4.79 7.77
C ARG A 124 8.00 5.64 8.42
N ASP A 125 7.63 6.34 9.47
CA ASP A 125 8.54 7.21 10.18
C ASP A 125 8.25 7.12 11.67
N ASP A 126 8.84 6.13 12.32
CA ASP A 126 8.67 5.91 13.75
C ASP A 126 9.76 6.56 14.59
N MET A 127 10.72 7.21 13.94
CA MET A 127 11.82 7.88 14.65
C MET A 127 11.39 9.18 15.33
N PHE A 128 10.25 9.72 14.93
CA PHE A 128 9.74 10.99 15.43
C PHE A 128 8.52 10.86 16.31
N ILE A 129 8.19 9.64 16.73
CA ILE A 129 7.09 9.44 17.66
C ILE A 129 7.45 10.11 19.00
N GLY A 130 6.64 11.07 19.41
CA GLY A 130 6.87 11.83 20.64
C GLY A 130 7.71 13.08 20.49
N GLU A 131 8.26 13.33 19.32
CA GLU A 131 9.05 14.53 19.07
C GLU A 131 8.23 15.68 18.47
N GLY A 132 6.97 15.44 18.30
CA GLY A 132 6.09 16.45 17.76
C GLY A 132 6.05 16.50 16.26
#